data_80b7f3e354222c1d5da1e3535d1f73fe
#
_entry.id   80b7f3e354222c1d5da1e3535d1f73fe
#
_cell.length_a   1.000
_cell.length_b   1.000
_cell.length_c   1.000
_cell.angle_alpha   90.00
_cell.angle_beta   90.00
_cell.angle_gamma   90.00
#
_symmetry.space_group_name_H-M   'P 1'
#
loop_
_entity.id
_entity.type
_entity.pdbx_description
1 polymer ?
#
loop_
_entity_poly.entity_id
_entity_poly.type
_entity_poly.pdbx_seq_one_letter_code
_entity_poly.pdbx_strand_id
1 'polypeptide(L)'
;ALMVASLHKYGHYIIDLKPANVSIYKKTMTVAMFDCDGFSIQGEQARFPAEFVSEEYIYPEGMAQSCEDMGEEQDKFALAVIIFKLLNNGIHPFSGVAKKNADSALSIQERIEQYHYAYGMWGDSYQAPHPYSIHEFLPQSTMKLFDRAFVKGQKRPTAAEWQAELDFLLKNLKHCKKNPNHAYFTNKGCGL
;
A
#
# COMPACT_ATOMS: atom_id res chain seq x y z
N ALA A 1 -5.39 6.39 -5.53
CA ALA A 1 -4.19 7.12 -5.97
C ALA A 1 -4.52 8.55 -6.43
N LEU A 2 -5.42 8.76 -7.42
CA LEU A 2 -5.74 10.09 -7.97
C LEU A 2 -6.18 11.10 -6.89
N MET A 3 -7.11 10.75 -6.01
CA MET A 3 -7.57 11.63 -4.92
C MET A 3 -6.41 11.99 -3.99
N VAL A 4 -5.60 11.02 -3.60
CA VAL A 4 -4.42 11.25 -2.75
C VAL A 4 -3.44 12.20 -3.44
N ALA A 5 -3.13 11.98 -4.72
CA ALA A 5 -2.27 12.89 -5.49
C ALA A 5 -2.82 14.31 -5.56
N SER A 6 -4.15 14.46 -5.69
CA SER A 6 -4.81 15.77 -5.68
C SER A 6 -4.68 16.48 -4.34
N LEU A 7 -4.87 15.77 -3.23
CA LEU A 7 -4.71 16.33 -1.88
C LEU A 7 -3.26 16.76 -1.61
N HIS A 8 -2.30 15.91 -1.96
CA HIS A 8 -0.87 16.20 -1.79
C HIS A 8 -0.44 17.47 -2.55
N LYS A 9 -1.00 17.71 -3.75
CA LYS A 9 -0.72 18.92 -4.53
C LYS A 9 -1.05 20.21 -3.78
N TYR A 10 -2.03 20.16 -2.87
CA TYR A 10 -2.45 21.30 -2.04
C TYR A 10 -1.89 21.22 -0.62
N GLY A 11 -0.97 20.29 -0.35
CA GLY A 11 -0.36 20.13 0.96
C GLY A 11 -1.29 19.51 2.01
N HIS A 12 -2.39 18.86 1.59
CA HIS A 12 -3.27 18.10 2.48
C HIS A 12 -2.84 16.65 2.52
N TYR A 13 -2.90 16.02 3.71
CA TYR A 13 -2.54 14.62 3.92
C TYR A 13 -3.68 13.89 4.62
N ILE A 14 -3.80 12.58 4.41
CA ILE A 14 -4.91 11.78 4.97
C ILE A 14 -4.52 11.16 6.31
N ILE A 15 -3.26 10.92 6.54
CA ILE A 15 -2.62 10.33 7.72
C ILE A 15 -3.22 8.97 8.11
N ASP A 16 -4.53 8.89 8.44
CA ASP A 16 -5.23 7.63 8.74
C ASP A 16 -5.85 6.98 7.49
N LEU A 17 -5.08 6.91 6.41
CA LEU A 17 -5.49 6.28 5.17
C LEU A 17 -5.54 4.75 5.33
N LYS A 18 -6.76 4.19 5.39
CA LYS A 18 -7.01 2.75 5.53
C LYS A 18 -8.28 2.34 4.77
N PRO A 19 -8.47 1.05 4.44
CA PRO A 19 -9.65 0.59 3.71
C PRO A 19 -10.99 0.91 4.40
N ALA A 20 -11.02 0.93 5.75
CA ALA A 20 -12.22 1.25 6.51
C ALA A 20 -12.72 2.69 6.27
N ASN A 21 -11.81 3.61 5.94
CA ASN A 21 -12.11 5.04 5.67
C ASN A 21 -12.36 5.30 4.18
N VAL A 22 -12.49 4.26 3.36
CA VAL A 22 -12.72 4.38 1.91
C VAL A 22 -13.94 3.58 1.49
N SER A 23 -14.86 4.19 0.76
CA SER A 23 -16.02 3.51 0.19
C SER A 23 -16.02 3.63 -1.33
N ILE A 24 -16.58 2.62 -2.00
CA ILE A 24 -16.70 2.56 -3.45
C ILE A 24 -18.17 2.43 -3.83
N TYR A 25 -18.67 3.41 -4.58
CA TYR A 25 -19.99 3.37 -5.18
C TYR A 25 -19.93 2.60 -6.50
N LYS A 26 -20.28 1.32 -6.47
CA LYS A 26 -20.10 0.38 -7.61
C LYS A 26 -20.79 0.84 -8.89
N LYS A 27 -21.95 1.50 -8.80
CA LYS A 27 -22.72 1.96 -9.99
C LYS A 27 -22.00 3.05 -10.77
N THR A 28 -21.32 3.96 -10.08
CA THR A 28 -20.64 5.12 -10.67
C THR A 28 -19.13 4.95 -10.68
N MET A 29 -18.61 3.88 -10.05
CA MET A 29 -17.17 3.66 -9.80
C MET A 29 -16.52 4.86 -9.09
N THR A 30 -17.30 5.56 -8.27
CA THR A 30 -16.83 6.72 -7.51
C THR A 30 -16.30 6.26 -6.15
N VAL A 31 -15.18 6.82 -5.75
CA VAL A 31 -14.57 6.61 -4.44
C VAL A 31 -14.90 7.78 -3.54
N ALA A 32 -15.29 7.52 -2.29
CA ALA A 32 -15.42 8.51 -1.23
C ALA A 32 -14.52 8.15 -0.06
N MET A 33 -13.93 9.15 0.58
CA MET A 33 -13.18 9.03 1.82
C MET A 33 -14.02 9.58 2.96
N PHE A 34 -13.89 8.96 4.13
CA PHE A 34 -14.61 9.30 5.35
C PHE A 34 -13.60 9.56 6.46
N ASP A 35 -14.10 9.97 7.62
CA ASP A 35 -13.32 10.15 8.84
C ASP A 35 -12.23 11.22 8.66
N CYS A 36 -12.71 12.47 8.43
CA CYS A 36 -11.83 13.60 8.16
C CYS A 36 -10.98 14.03 9.35
N ASP A 37 -11.26 13.54 10.57
CA ASP A 37 -10.47 13.80 11.78
C ASP A 37 -9.06 13.17 11.66
N GLY A 38 -8.91 12.15 10.82
CA GLY A 38 -7.61 11.59 10.42
C GLY A 38 -6.87 12.39 9.33
N PHE A 39 -7.34 13.58 8.94
CA PHE A 39 -6.70 14.38 7.89
C PHE A 39 -5.83 15.48 8.51
N SER A 40 -4.69 15.74 7.89
CA SER A 40 -3.84 16.89 8.16
C SER A 40 -4.02 17.93 7.06
N ILE A 41 -4.75 19.00 7.36
CA ILE A 41 -5.20 20.00 6.38
C ILE A 41 -4.36 21.26 6.47
N GLN A 42 -3.80 21.69 5.33
CA GLN A 42 -3.12 22.97 5.22
C GLN A 42 -4.15 24.10 5.13
N GLY A 43 -4.24 24.92 6.16
CA GLY A 43 -4.99 26.17 6.13
C GLY A 43 -4.11 27.35 5.67
N GLU A 44 -4.72 28.54 5.59
CA GLU A 44 -4.02 29.77 5.15
C GLU A 44 -2.94 30.21 6.14
N GLN A 45 -3.20 30.09 7.45
CA GLN A 45 -2.30 30.57 8.51
C GLN A 45 -1.64 29.44 9.30
N ALA A 46 -2.29 28.28 9.38
CA ALA A 46 -1.84 27.14 10.17
C ALA A 46 -2.28 25.83 9.56
N ARG A 47 -1.63 24.74 9.94
CA ARG A 47 -2.05 23.38 9.65
C ARG A 47 -3.02 22.90 10.73
N PHE A 48 -4.07 22.23 10.31
CA PHE A 48 -4.96 21.46 11.20
C PHE A 48 -4.46 20.01 11.17
N PRO A 49 -3.83 19.53 12.25
CA PRO A 49 -3.21 18.21 12.26
C PRO A 49 -4.25 17.08 12.35
N ALA A 50 -3.84 15.86 12.01
CA ALA A 50 -4.63 14.65 12.27
C ALA A 50 -4.61 14.32 13.77
N GLU A 51 -5.72 13.78 14.29
CA GLU A 51 -5.86 13.41 15.70
C GLU A 51 -5.39 11.98 16.00
N PHE A 52 -5.40 11.10 14.99
CA PHE A 52 -5.01 9.69 15.15
C PHE A 52 -4.54 9.06 13.83
N VAL A 53 -3.89 7.89 13.97
CA VAL A 53 -3.42 7.04 12.88
C VAL A 53 -3.51 5.56 13.28
N SER A 54 -3.83 4.69 12.35
CA SER A 54 -3.96 3.24 12.58
C SER A 54 -2.60 2.54 12.50
N GLU A 55 -2.24 1.78 13.53
CA GLU A 55 -0.92 1.17 13.74
C GLU A 55 -0.40 0.33 12.56
N GLU A 56 -1.26 -0.49 11.93
CA GLU A 56 -0.85 -1.32 10.78
C GLU A 56 -0.53 -0.53 9.50
N TYR A 57 -0.80 0.79 9.51
CA TYR A 57 -0.58 1.67 8.36
C TYR A 57 0.49 2.73 8.63
N ILE A 58 1.12 2.73 9.82
CA ILE A 58 2.20 3.67 10.15
C ILE A 58 3.48 3.23 9.43
N TYR A 59 4.13 4.17 8.73
CA TYR A 59 5.41 3.90 8.11
C TYR A 59 6.51 3.70 9.16
N PRO A 60 7.55 2.87 8.89
CA PRO A 60 8.53 2.49 9.91
C PRO A 60 9.18 3.67 10.65
N GLU A 61 9.57 4.70 9.91
CA GLU A 61 10.25 5.88 10.46
C GLU A 61 9.29 6.80 11.26
N GLY A 62 7.98 6.61 11.08
CA GLY A 62 6.92 7.36 11.78
C GLY A 62 6.48 6.73 13.10
N MET A 63 6.92 5.50 13.41
CA MET A 63 6.48 4.79 14.62
C MET A 63 6.72 5.55 15.93
N ALA A 64 7.76 6.37 15.99
CA ALA A 64 8.09 7.21 17.16
C ALA A 64 7.55 8.64 17.07
N GLN A 65 6.80 8.99 16.01
CA GLN A 65 6.28 10.34 15.80
C GLN A 65 4.84 10.46 16.31
N SER A 66 4.44 11.67 16.72
CA SER A 66 3.04 12.00 16.89
C SER A 66 2.34 12.04 15.53
N CYS A 67 1.07 11.60 15.45
CA CYS A 67 0.28 11.71 14.21
C CYS A 67 0.15 13.16 13.72
N GLU A 68 0.22 14.13 14.62
CA GLU A 68 0.20 15.56 14.31
C GLU A 68 1.39 16.01 13.43
N ASP A 69 2.55 15.33 13.58
CA ASP A 69 3.79 15.62 12.88
C ASP A 69 3.93 14.83 11.57
N MET A 70 3.02 13.88 11.32
CA MET A 70 3.04 13.06 10.12
C MET A 70 2.60 13.86 8.89
N GLY A 71 3.14 13.47 7.73
CA GLY A 71 2.88 14.15 6.46
C GLY A 71 2.79 13.18 5.29
N GLU A 72 3.21 13.65 4.13
CA GLU A 72 3.11 12.93 2.85
C GLU A 72 3.71 11.52 2.86
N GLU A 73 4.80 11.29 3.63
CA GLU A 73 5.43 9.96 3.71
C GLU A 73 4.52 8.91 4.37
N GLN A 74 3.68 9.33 5.33
CA GLN A 74 2.66 8.48 5.92
C GLN A 74 1.64 8.02 4.88
N ASP A 75 1.11 8.94 4.09
CA ASP A 75 0.15 8.62 3.03
C ASP A 75 0.76 7.75 1.94
N LYS A 76 2.02 8.00 1.55
CA LYS A 76 2.72 7.18 0.56
C LYS A 76 2.85 5.73 1.00
N PHE A 77 3.17 5.50 2.28
CA PHE A 77 3.26 4.17 2.85
C PHE A 77 1.87 3.50 2.94
N ALA A 78 0.89 4.17 3.54
CA ALA A 78 -0.46 3.64 3.71
C ALA A 78 -1.14 3.34 2.36
N LEU A 79 -0.98 4.21 1.35
CA LEU A 79 -1.46 3.98 -0.01
C LEU A 79 -0.84 2.73 -0.63
N ALA A 80 0.48 2.55 -0.47
CA ALA A 80 1.16 1.36 -0.97
C ALA A 80 0.66 0.08 -0.27
N VAL A 81 0.42 0.10 1.04
CA VAL A 81 -0.19 -1.01 1.79
C VAL A 81 -1.56 -1.38 1.22
N ILE A 82 -2.42 -0.37 0.97
CA ILE A 82 -3.75 -0.60 0.40
C ILE A 82 -3.65 -1.20 -1.00
N ILE A 83 -2.81 -0.64 -1.88
CA ILE A 83 -2.62 -1.15 -3.24
C ILE A 83 -2.09 -2.58 -3.20
N PHE A 84 -1.12 -2.88 -2.33
CA PHE A 84 -0.59 -4.22 -2.16
C PHE A 84 -1.69 -5.21 -1.74
N LYS A 85 -2.49 -4.88 -0.73
CA LYS A 85 -3.62 -5.72 -0.28
C LYS A 85 -4.63 -5.96 -1.40
N LEU A 86 -4.98 -4.94 -2.17
CA LEU A 86 -5.92 -5.06 -3.30
C LEU A 86 -5.38 -5.96 -4.43
N LEU A 87 -4.09 -5.89 -4.72
CA LEU A 87 -3.45 -6.67 -5.78
C LEU A 87 -2.92 -8.05 -5.31
N ASN A 88 -3.00 -8.36 -4.02
CA ASN A 88 -2.41 -9.56 -3.42
C ASN A 88 -3.36 -10.26 -2.43
N ASN A 89 -4.58 -10.56 -2.86
CA ASN A 89 -5.59 -11.34 -2.11
C ASN A 89 -5.88 -10.81 -0.69
N GLY A 90 -5.81 -9.52 -0.45
CA GLY A 90 -6.02 -8.90 0.86
C GLY A 90 -4.86 -9.07 1.85
N ILE A 91 -3.78 -9.73 1.45
CA ILE A 91 -2.60 -9.98 2.30
C ILE A 91 -1.88 -8.67 2.58
N HIS A 92 -1.53 -8.42 3.85
CA HIS A 92 -0.73 -7.26 4.22
C HIS A 92 0.73 -7.44 3.75
N PRO A 93 1.45 -6.38 3.26
CA PRO A 93 2.81 -6.52 2.74
C PRO A 93 3.82 -7.07 3.76
N PHE A 94 3.58 -6.84 5.05
CA PHE A 94 4.40 -7.39 6.14
C PHE A 94 3.84 -8.69 6.74
N SER A 95 2.84 -9.32 6.08
CA SER A 95 2.33 -10.64 6.44
C SER A 95 3.05 -11.72 5.64
N GLY A 96 3.57 -12.71 6.34
CA GLY A 96 4.27 -13.85 5.77
C GLY A 96 4.38 -14.99 6.76
N VAL A 97 5.05 -16.07 6.38
CA VAL A 97 5.33 -17.22 7.23
C VAL A 97 6.71 -17.08 7.86
N ALA A 98 6.75 -17.02 9.19
CA ALA A 98 8.00 -16.95 9.92
C ALA A 98 8.91 -18.16 9.56
N LYS A 99 10.20 -17.91 9.35
CA LYS A 99 11.20 -18.96 9.09
C LYS A 99 11.50 -19.73 10.37
N LYS A 100 11.99 -20.97 10.24
CA LYS A 100 12.22 -21.88 11.38
C LYS A 100 13.14 -21.33 12.47
N ASN A 101 13.99 -20.35 12.16
CA ASN A 101 14.93 -19.73 13.09
C ASN A 101 14.42 -18.40 13.66
N ALA A 102 13.14 -18.09 13.50
CA ALA A 102 12.55 -16.89 14.09
C ALA A 102 12.31 -17.11 15.59
N ASP A 103 12.97 -16.30 16.41
CA ASP A 103 12.97 -16.47 17.88
C ASP A 103 11.62 -16.13 18.55
N SER A 104 10.76 -15.40 17.88
CA SER A 104 9.44 -14.97 18.40
C SER A 104 8.42 -14.70 17.29
N ALA A 105 7.15 -14.77 17.64
CA ALA A 105 6.05 -14.36 16.74
C ALA A 105 5.88 -12.84 16.80
N LEU A 106 6.44 -12.11 15.83
CA LEU A 106 6.28 -10.67 15.71
C LEU A 106 4.88 -10.30 15.22
N SER A 107 4.29 -9.25 15.80
CA SER A 107 3.09 -8.59 15.30
C SER A 107 3.35 -7.93 13.93
N ILE A 108 2.29 -7.53 13.22
CA ILE A 108 2.46 -6.78 11.96
C ILE A 108 3.20 -5.47 12.20
N GLN A 109 2.90 -4.76 13.28
CA GLN A 109 3.55 -3.50 13.63
C GLN A 109 5.06 -3.68 13.85
N GLU A 110 5.49 -4.69 14.63
CA GLU A 110 6.91 -5.01 14.83
C GLU A 110 7.61 -5.40 13.52
N ARG A 111 6.92 -6.11 12.63
CA ARG A 111 7.46 -6.44 11.29
C ARG A 111 7.61 -5.20 10.41
N ILE A 112 6.68 -4.23 10.49
CA ILE A 112 6.80 -2.94 9.80
C ILE A 112 8.03 -2.20 10.34
N GLU A 113 8.13 -2.03 11.65
CA GLU A 113 9.22 -1.32 12.34
C GLU A 113 10.60 -1.88 11.97
N GLN A 114 10.70 -3.21 11.88
CA GLN A 114 11.93 -3.92 11.53
C GLN A 114 12.12 -4.14 10.02
N TYR A 115 11.23 -3.62 9.18
CA TYR A 115 11.28 -3.77 7.70
C TYR A 115 11.25 -5.22 7.21
N HIS A 116 10.53 -6.11 7.90
CA HIS A 116 10.37 -7.50 7.45
C HIS A 116 9.40 -7.62 6.27
N TYR A 117 9.86 -7.19 5.10
CA TYR A 117 9.12 -7.26 3.83
C TYR A 117 9.57 -8.49 3.02
N ALA A 118 8.75 -9.55 3.02
CA ALA A 118 9.10 -10.85 2.45
C ALA A 118 9.05 -10.93 0.92
N TYR A 119 8.42 -9.96 0.26
CA TYR A 119 8.09 -10.01 -1.18
C TYR A 119 9.11 -9.26 -2.05
N GLY A 120 10.06 -8.59 -1.44
CA GLY A 120 11.11 -7.84 -2.15
C GLY A 120 12.09 -8.73 -2.89
N MET A 121 12.84 -8.13 -3.84
CA MET A 121 13.81 -8.82 -4.68
C MET A 121 14.85 -9.63 -3.87
N TRP A 122 15.20 -9.17 -2.67
CA TRP A 122 16.20 -9.81 -1.81
C TRP A 122 15.59 -10.76 -0.77
N GLY A 123 14.26 -10.88 -0.76
CA GLY A 123 13.55 -11.61 0.28
C GLY A 123 13.69 -10.95 1.66
N ASP A 124 13.36 -11.69 2.71
CA ASP A 124 13.47 -11.23 4.09
C ASP A 124 14.14 -12.29 4.96
N SER A 125 14.86 -11.86 6.02
CA SER A 125 15.57 -12.78 6.94
C SER A 125 14.61 -13.49 7.89
N TYR A 126 13.56 -12.82 8.35
CA TYR A 126 12.60 -13.29 9.35
C TYR A 126 11.50 -14.18 8.75
N GLN A 127 10.93 -13.80 7.60
CA GLN A 127 9.76 -14.46 7.03
C GLN A 127 9.89 -14.76 5.54
N ALA A 128 9.12 -15.75 5.08
CA ALA A 128 8.88 -16.03 3.66
C ALA A 128 7.53 -15.44 3.22
N PRO A 129 7.30 -15.25 1.92
CA PRO A 129 6.01 -14.81 1.41
C PRO A 129 4.85 -15.70 1.88
N HIS A 130 3.67 -15.11 2.07
CA HIS A 130 2.46 -15.84 2.43
C HIS A 130 2.09 -16.83 1.32
N PRO A 131 1.67 -18.10 1.63
CA PRO A 131 1.41 -19.15 0.63
C PRO A 131 0.33 -18.80 -0.40
N TYR A 132 -0.63 -17.96 -0.02
CA TYR A 132 -1.70 -17.48 -0.91
C TYR A 132 -1.36 -16.17 -1.62
N SER A 133 -0.12 -15.72 -1.56
CA SER A 133 0.33 -14.53 -2.27
C SER A 133 0.36 -14.78 -3.78
N ILE A 134 -0.11 -13.79 -4.52
CA ILE A 134 0.00 -13.73 -5.98
C ILE A 134 0.98 -12.65 -6.46
N HIS A 135 1.80 -12.12 -5.55
CA HIS A 135 2.75 -11.04 -5.84
C HIS A 135 3.71 -11.38 -6.99
N GLU A 136 4.17 -12.62 -7.11
CA GLU A 136 5.06 -13.08 -8.19
C GLU A 136 4.45 -12.98 -9.59
N PHE A 137 3.11 -12.92 -9.67
CA PHE A 137 2.40 -12.79 -10.95
C PHE A 137 2.20 -11.32 -11.37
N LEU A 138 2.54 -10.36 -10.53
CA LEU A 138 2.49 -8.95 -10.87
C LEU A 138 3.58 -8.57 -11.88
N PRO A 139 3.37 -7.53 -12.70
CA PRO A 139 4.41 -6.97 -13.54
C PRO A 139 5.63 -6.49 -12.74
N GLN A 140 6.80 -6.57 -13.34
CA GLN A 140 8.04 -6.16 -12.68
C GLN A 140 8.05 -4.67 -12.30
N SER A 141 7.38 -3.81 -13.08
CA SER A 141 7.20 -2.38 -12.74
C SER A 141 6.46 -2.22 -11.42
N THR A 142 5.37 -2.94 -11.22
CA THR A 142 4.58 -2.92 -9.99
C THR A 142 5.38 -3.45 -8.79
N MET A 143 6.10 -4.57 -8.97
CA MET A 143 6.97 -5.13 -7.92
C MET A 143 8.05 -4.13 -7.48
N LYS A 144 8.68 -3.42 -8.43
CA LYS A 144 9.67 -2.38 -8.13
C LYS A 144 9.08 -1.19 -7.34
N LEU A 145 7.84 -0.81 -7.59
CA LEU A 145 7.19 0.22 -6.79
C LEU A 145 6.92 -0.27 -5.36
N PHE A 146 6.55 -1.54 -5.18
CA PHE A 146 6.43 -2.12 -3.84
C PHE A 146 7.79 -2.22 -3.12
N ASP A 147 8.86 -2.58 -3.80
CA ASP A 147 10.21 -2.55 -3.22
C ASP A 147 10.58 -1.14 -2.74
N ARG A 148 10.32 -0.12 -3.56
CA ARG A 148 10.52 1.29 -3.16
C ARG A 148 9.66 1.69 -1.97
N ALA A 149 8.45 1.15 -1.85
CA ALA A 149 7.54 1.49 -0.74
C ALA A 149 7.97 0.86 0.59
N PHE A 150 8.49 -0.38 0.58
CA PHE A 150 8.63 -1.21 1.77
C PHE A 150 10.05 -1.60 2.14
N VAL A 151 11.03 -1.49 1.22
CA VAL A 151 12.43 -1.78 1.52
C VAL A 151 13.09 -0.55 2.16
N LYS A 152 13.86 -0.79 3.22
CA LYS A 152 14.58 0.25 3.97
C LYS A 152 15.48 1.10 3.07
N GLY A 153 15.45 2.41 3.27
CA GLY A 153 16.33 3.36 2.58
C GLY A 153 15.90 3.68 1.14
N GLN A 154 14.78 3.17 0.67
CA GLN A 154 14.23 3.51 -0.63
C GLN A 154 13.32 4.75 -0.56
N LYS A 155 13.29 5.52 -1.66
CA LYS A 155 12.33 6.63 -1.79
C LYS A 155 10.96 6.11 -2.18
N ARG A 156 9.97 6.27 -1.30
CA ARG A 156 8.60 5.81 -1.54
C ARG A 156 7.98 6.41 -2.80
N PRO A 157 7.22 5.62 -3.57
CA PRO A 157 6.49 6.12 -4.72
C PRO A 157 5.44 7.15 -4.30
N THR A 158 5.31 8.18 -5.10
CA THR A 158 4.23 9.18 -4.96
C THR A 158 2.88 8.57 -5.37
N ALA A 159 1.79 9.20 -4.94
CA ALA A 159 0.46 8.83 -5.38
C ALA A 159 0.26 8.97 -6.91
N ALA A 160 0.98 9.89 -7.55
CA ALA A 160 0.97 10.05 -9.01
C ALA A 160 1.69 8.91 -9.73
N GLU A 161 2.82 8.42 -9.19
CA GLU A 161 3.50 7.23 -9.72
C GLU A 161 2.61 5.99 -9.61
N TRP A 162 1.92 5.80 -8.49
CA TRP A 162 0.93 4.74 -8.33
C TRP A 162 -0.24 4.89 -9.30
N GLN A 163 -0.75 6.11 -9.54
CA GLN A 163 -1.79 6.35 -10.53
C GLN A 163 -1.36 5.88 -11.92
N ALA A 164 -0.17 6.26 -12.36
CA ALA A 164 0.37 5.87 -13.66
C ALA A 164 0.52 4.34 -13.79
N GLU A 165 1.00 3.67 -12.74
CA GLU A 165 1.15 2.21 -12.72
C GLU A 165 -0.20 1.50 -12.74
N LEU A 166 -1.20 1.96 -11.97
CA LEU A 166 -2.53 1.38 -11.96
C LEU A 166 -3.23 1.54 -13.32
N ASP A 167 -3.06 2.68 -13.98
CA ASP A 167 -3.55 2.91 -15.35
C ASP A 167 -2.86 1.96 -16.35
N PHE A 168 -1.57 1.70 -16.19
CA PHE A 168 -0.83 0.72 -16.97
C PHE A 168 -1.38 -0.70 -16.74
N LEU A 169 -1.60 -1.09 -15.48
CA LEU A 169 -2.18 -2.40 -15.14
C LEU A 169 -3.55 -2.60 -15.78
N LEU A 170 -4.44 -1.61 -15.68
CA LEU A 170 -5.77 -1.67 -16.28
C LEU A 170 -5.73 -1.85 -17.80
N LYS A 171 -4.84 -1.13 -18.49
CA LYS A 171 -4.65 -1.26 -19.95
C LYS A 171 -4.11 -2.62 -20.37
N ASN A 172 -3.35 -3.30 -19.52
CA ASN A 172 -2.73 -4.58 -19.79
C ASN A 172 -3.48 -5.78 -19.18
N LEU A 173 -4.59 -5.56 -18.52
CA LEU A 173 -5.43 -6.62 -17.96
C LEU A 173 -6.26 -7.26 -19.09
N LYS A 174 -6.22 -8.60 -19.16
CA LYS A 174 -7.02 -9.41 -20.11
C LYS A 174 -7.83 -10.46 -19.36
N HIS A 175 -9.03 -10.73 -19.85
CA HIS A 175 -9.86 -11.82 -19.37
C HIS A 175 -9.51 -13.12 -20.09
N CYS A 176 -9.53 -14.20 -19.33
CA CYS A 176 -9.29 -15.53 -19.87
C CYS A 176 -10.45 -15.98 -20.76
N LYS A 177 -10.13 -16.54 -21.93
CA LYS A 177 -11.16 -17.07 -22.86
C LYS A 177 -11.86 -18.33 -22.33
N LYS A 178 -11.19 -19.10 -21.43
CA LYS A 178 -11.71 -20.34 -20.85
C LYS A 178 -12.50 -20.12 -19.56
N ASN A 179 -12.17 -19.07 -18.79
CA ASN A 179 -12.84 -18.75 -17.53
C ASN A 179 -13.07 -17.24 -17.45
N PRO A 180 -14.32 -16.75 -17.58
CA PRO A 180 -14.64 -15.32 -17.59
C PRO A 180 -14.35 -14.61 -16.25
N ASN A 181 -14.25 -15.38 -15.16
CA ASN A 181 -13.90 -14.85 -13.83
C ASN A 181 -12.39 -14.77 -13.59
N HIS A 182 -11.58 -15.22 -14.54
CA HIS A 182 -10.13 -15.16 -14.46
C HIS A 182 -9.61 -14.02 -15.34
N ALA A 183 -8.79 -13.14 -14.73
CA ALA A 183 -8.07 -12.09 -15.42
C ALA A 183 -6.56 -12.26 -15.19
N TYR A 184 -5.75 -11.83 -16.14
CA TYR A 184 -4.29 -11.90 -16.09
C TYR A 184 -3.64 -10.72 -16.78
N PHE A 185 -2.41 -10.40 -16.43
CA PHE A 185 -1.64 -9.37 -17.11
C PHE A 185 -0.99 -9.94 -18.37
N THR A 186 -1.05 -9.19 -19.48
CA THR A 186 -0.64 -9.62 -20.81
C THR A 186 0.79 -10.17 -20.87
N ASN A 187 1.70 -9.57 -20.10
CA ASN A 187 3.13 -9.93 -20.06
C ASN A 187 3.45 -11.19 -19.24
N LYS A 188 2.49 -11.72 -18.49
CA LYS A 188 2.65 -12.95 -17.68
C LYS A 188 1.95 -14.15 -18.31
N GLY A 189 1.03 -13.93 -19.27
CA GLY A 189 0.22 -14.98 -19.86
C GLY A 189 -0.88 -15.50 -18.92
N CYS A 190 -1.73 -16.36 -19.48
CA CYS A 190 -2.78 -17.04 -18.74
C CYS A 190 -2.23 -18.33 -18.11
N GLY A 191 -2.32 -18.48 -16.79
CA GLY A 191 -1.87 -19.68 -16.06
C GLY A 191 -2.85 -20.87 -16.10
N LEU A 192 -3.96 -20.78 -16.90
CA LEU A 192 -4.96 -21.84 -17.09
C LEU A 192 -4.85 -22.54 -18.45
#